data_9858c253571e6f714422383a81fc3711
#
_entry.id   9858c253571e6f714422383a81fc3711
#
_cell.length_a   1.000
_cell.length_b   1.000
_cell.length_c   1.000
_cell.angle_alpha   90.00
_cell.angle_beta   90.00
_cell.angle_gamma   90.00
#
_symmetry.space_group_name_H-M   'P 1'
#
loop_
_entity.id
_entity.type
_entity.pdbx_description
1 polymer ?
#
loop_
_entity_poly.entity_id
_entity_poly.type
_entity_poly.pdbx_seq_one_letter_code
_entity_poly.pdbx_strand_id
1 'polypeptide(L)'
;MRKQFLVLVVCLTSLTAYAQSDRWQQRAKYEMDVQLDVNTHKFKGTQKLTYTNNSPDTLKKVFYHLYLNAFQPGSQMDVRSRTIADPDGRVKDRISKLKPDEIGYENVISLKQNGKSLTYDVVGTILEVTLADPIMPRSKHTFDMVFEAQVPIQVRRTGRNSTEGIDYSMAQWYPKMAEYDYEGWHANPSIGREFYGIWGDFDVKLTLDAAYAVGGTGY
;
A
#
# COMPACT_ATOMS: atom_id res chain seq x y z
N MET A 1 22.60 40.17 39.95
CA MET A 1 22.31 38.75 40.27
C MET A 1 20.92 38.34 39.91
N ARG A 2 19.84 39.02 40.31
CA ARG A 2 18.44 38.61 40.00
C ARG A 2 18.13 38.55 38.50
N LYS A 3 18.63 39.50 37.68
CA LYS A 3 18.41 39.50 36.21
C LYS A 3 19.19 38.38 35.49
N GLN A 4 20.39 38.08 35.95
CA GLN A 4 21.20 36.99 35.38
C GLN A 4 20.63 35.62 35.71
N PHE A 5 20.03 35.46 36.88
CA PHE A 5 19.33 34.22 37.27
C PHE A 5 18.08 33.99 36.43
N LEU A 6 17.33 35.07 36.10
CA LEU A 6 16.14 34.99 35.25
C LEU A 6 16.47 34.55 33.82
N VAL A 7 17.57 35.09 33.26
CA VAL A 7 18.05 34.73 31.91
C VAL A 7 18.49 33.28 31.89
N LEU A 8 19.16 32.78 32.92
CA LEU A 8 19.59 31.38 33.01
C LEU A 8 18.40 30.40 33.10
N VAL A 9 17.35 30.77 33.83
CA VAL A 9 16.12 29.96 33.94
C VAL A 9 15.38 29.93 32.62
N VAL A 10 15.28 31.07 31.89
CA VAL A 10 14.62 31.10 30.55
C VAL A 10 15.42 30.29 29.53
N CYS A 11 16.76 30.32 29.55
CA CYS A 11 17.58 29.50 28.68
C CYS A 11 17.46 28.01 29.01
N LEU A 12 17.34 27.63 30.26
CA LEU A 12 17.13 26.22 30.67
C LEU A 12 15.75 25.69 30.28
N THR A 13 14.71 26.53 30.33
CA THR A 13 13.36 26.11 29.90
C THR A 13 13.21 26.03 28.39
N SER A 14 13.97 26.80 27.62
CA SER A 14 13.99 26.73 26.15
C SER A 14 14.70 25.47 25.63
N LEU A 15 15.58 24.86 26.39
CA LEU A 15 16.24 23.59 26.04
C LEU A 15 15.34 22.35 26.19
N THR A 16 14.18 22.48 26.85
CA THR A 16 13.21 21.38 27.00
C THR A 16 12.12 21.38 25.93
N ALA A 17 12.15 22.29 24.97
CA ALA A 17 11.31 22.22 23.78
C ALA A 17 11.88 21.14 22.84
N TYR A 18 11.85 19.89 23.28
CA TYR A 18 12.11 18.77 22.38
C TYR A 18 11.00 18.76 21.32
N ALA A 19 11.42 18.68 20.05
CA ALA A 19 10.52 18.32 18.96
C ALA A 19 9.75 17.06 19.39
N GLN A 20 8.44 17.10 19.26
CA GLN A 20 7.56 16.03 19.70
C GLN A 20 8.06 14.71 19.12
N SER A 21 8.40 13.77 19.98
CA SER A 21 8.90 12.42 19.64
C SER A 21 7.82 11.54 18.98
N ASP A 22 6.59 12.03 18.93
CA ASP A 22 5.40 11.38 18.37
C ASP A 22 5.20 11.63 16.87
N ARG A 23 6.01 12.48 16.24
CA ARG A 23 5.90 12.82 14.80
C ARG A 23 6.93 12.09 13.93
N TRP A 24 7.25 10.86 14.27
CA TRP A 24 8.01 10.00 13.38
C TRP A 24 7.13 9.49 12.24
N GLN A 25 7.74 9.25 11.09
CA GLN A 25 7.11 8.61 9.95
C GLN A 25 7.97 7.45 9.49
N GLN A 26 7.33 6.39 9.11
CA GLN A 26 8.01 5.25 8.48
C GLN A 26 8.55 5.65 7.11
N ARG A 27 9.53 4.91 6.60
CA ARG A 27 10.03 5.10 5.24
C ARG A 27 10.09 3.79 4.49
N ALA A 28 9.59 3.82 3.28
CA ALA A 28 9.63 2.70 2.34
C ALA A 28 10.39 3.11 1.08
N LYS A 29 11.22 2.19 0.56
CA LYS A 29 11.78 2.28 -0.79
C LYS A 29 11.38 1.03 -1.54
N TYR A 30 10.67 1.21 -2.66
CA TYR A 30 10.23 0.16 -3.54
C TYR A 30 11.11 0.10 -4.78
N GLU A 31 11.57 -1.11 -5.12
CA GLU A 31 12.22 -1.42 -6.40
C GLU A 31 11.38 -2.54 -7.03
N MET A 32 10.74 -2.26 -8.17
CA MET A 32 9.79 -3.18 -8.80
C MET A 32 10.13 -3.42 -10.26
N ASP A 33 10.02 -4.68 -10.70
CA ASP A 33 10.03 -5.07 -12.12
C ASP A 33 8.72 -5.77 -12.44
N VAL A 34 7.92 -5.21 -13.34
CA VAL A 34 6.56 -5.64 -13.61
C VAL A 34 6.34 -5.83 -15.10
N GLN A 35 5.69 -6.92 -15.46
CA GLN A 35 5.34 -7.27 -16.83
C GLN A 35 3.83 -7.39 -16.96
N LEU A 36 3.22 -6.54 -17.79
CA LEU A 36 1.80 -6.56 -18.12
C LEU A 36 1.57 -7.26 -19.46
N ASP A 37 0.73 -8.29 -19.44
CA ASP A 37 0.17 -8.91 -20.63
C ASP A 37 -1.17 -8.23 -20.95
N VAL A 38 -1.18 -7.44 -22.01
CA VAL A 38 -2.36 -6.68 -22.45
C VAL A 38 -3.46 -7.56 -23.06
N ASN A 39 -3.15 -8.80 -23.46
CA ASN A 39 -4.13 -9.71 -24.02
C ASN A 39 -4.95 -10.41 -22.93
N THR A 40 -4.30 -10.73 -21.80
CA THR A 40 -4.95 -11.38 -20.67
C THR A 40 -5.29 -10.41 -19.54
N HIS A 41 -4.82 -9.16 -19.62
CA HIS A 41 -4.98 -8.11 -18.62
C HIS A 41 -4.39 -8.51 -17.25
N LYS A 42 -3.39 -9.39 -17.26
CA LYS A 42 -2.68 -9.87 -16.07
C LYS A 42 -1.27 -9.30 -16.05
N PHE A 43 -0.75 -9.12 -14.86
CA PHE A 43 0.64 -8.74 -14.69
C PHE A 43 1.32 -9.57 -13.60
N LYS A 44 2.63 -9.71 -13.74
CA LYS A 44 3.50 -10.35 -12.75
C LYS A 44 4.55 -9.34 -12.33
N GLY A 45 4.88 -9.34 -11.06
CA GLY A 45 5.89 -8.43 -10.54
C GLY A 45 6.79 -9.09 -9.51
N THR A 46 8.03 -8.58 -9.50
CA THR A 46 8.89 -8.69 -8.35
C THR A 46 8.96 -7.35 -7.65
N GLN A 47 8.96 -7.37 -6.34
CA GLN A 47 9.02 -6.18 -5.50
C GLN A 47 10.09 -6.39 -4.44
N LYS A 48 11.07 -5.51 -4.37
CA LYS A 48 11.96 -5.39 -3.24
C LYS A 48 11.61 -4.12 -2.48
N LEU A 49 11.18 -4.30 -1.25
CA LEU A 49 10.85 -3.21 -0.35
C LEU A 49 11.92 -3.08 0.73
N THR A 50 12.55 -1.93 0.83
CA THR A 50 13.37 -1.56 2.00
C THR A 50 12.51 -0.72 2.94
N TYR A 51 12.19 -1.29 4.09
CA TYR A 51 11.38 -0.65 5.13
C TYR A 51 12.27 -0.18 6.27
N THR A 52 12.12 1.08 6.66
CA THR A 52 12.81 1.67 7.81
C THR A 52 11.79 1.93 8.92
N ASN A 53 11.98 1.28 10.04
CA ASN A 53 11.18 1.52 11.25
C ASN A 53 11.74 2.73 12.01
N ASN A 54 11.09 3.87 11.86
CA ASN A 54 11.44 5.10 12.57
C ASN A 54 10.67 5.26 13.90
N SER A 55 9.77 4.32 14.21
CA SER A 55 9.02 4.32 15.47
C SER A 55 9.92 3.90 16.66
N PRO A 56 9.50 4.20 17.89
CA PRO A 56 10.12 3.67 19.09
C PRO A 56 9.79 2.20 19.32
N ASP A 57 8.89 1.61 18.54
CA ASP A 57 8.33 0.29 18.79
C ASP A 57 9.08 -0.81 18.04
N THR A 58 9.07 -2.02 18.61
CA THR A 58 9.51 -3.23 17.93
C THR A 58 8.35 -3.87 17.19
N LEU A 59 8.44 -3.96 15.88
CA LEU A 59 7.39 -4.53 15.05
C LEU A 59 7.59 -6.04 14.89
N LYS A 60 6.56 -6.83 15.22
CA LYS A 60 6.54 -8.29 15.09
C LYS A 60 5.72 -8.80 13.92
N LYS A 61 4.88 -7.94 13.37
CA LYS A 61 4.07 -8.17 12.17
C LYS A 61 4.18 -6.99 11.25
N VAL A 62 3.88 -7.19 9.98
CA VAL A 62 3.62 -6.14 9.00
C VAL A 62 2.38 -6.49 8.21
N PHE A 63 1.78 -5.49 7.59
CA PHE A 63 0.57 -5.64 6.79
C PHE A 63 0.77 -5.02 5.42
N TYR A 64 0.18 -5.62 4.40
CA TYR A 64 0.11 -5.04 3.07
C TYR A 64 -1.35 -4.90 2.65
N HIS A 65 -1.62 -3.86 1.89
CA HIS A 65 -2.86 -3.71 1.16
C HIS A 65 -2.75 -4.40 -0.20
N LEU A 66 -3.75 -5.21 -0.53
CA LEU A 66 -3.98 -5.85 -1.81
C LEU A 66 -5.24 -5.21 -2.40
N TYR A 67 -5.11 -3.99 -2.93
CA TYR A 67 -6.27 -3.15 -3.27
C TYR A 67 -7.15 -3.73 -4.37
N LEU A 68 -6.58 -4.45 -5.33
CA LEU A 68 -7.35 -5.03 -6.43
C LEU A 68 -8.31 -6.13 -5.96
N ASN A 69 -8.04 -6.76 -4.81
CA ASN A 69 -8.96 -7.76 -4.21
C ASN A 69 -10.32 -7.18 -3.83
N ALA A 70 -10.44 -5.85 -3.73
CA ALA A 70 -11.72 -5.19 -3.49
C ALA A 70 -12.70 -5.32 -4.68
N PHE A 71 -12.17 -5.57 -5.89
CA PHE A 71 -12.97 -5.67 -7.12
C PHE A 71 -13.34 -7.13 -7.45
N GLN A 72 -13.83 -7.84 -6.44
CA GLN A 72 -14.32 -9.22 -6.56
C GLN A 72 -15.75 -9.30 -6.03
N PRO A 73 -16.65 -10.07 -6.68
CA PRO A 73 -17.96 -10.38 -6.14
C PRO A 73 -17.86 -10.95 -4.73
N GLY A 74 -18.65 -10.44 -3.80
CA GLY A 74 -18.61 -10.82 -2.39
C GLY A 74 -17.54 -10.12 -1.54
N SER A 75 -16.67 -9.29 -2.13
CA SER A 75 -15.74 -8.46 -1.36
C SER A 75 -16.47 -7.50 -0.41
N GLN A 76 -15.77 -7.02 0.62
CA GLN A 76 -16.36 -6.03 1.53
C GLN A 76 -16.79 -4.74 0.81
N MET A 77 -16.06 -4.32 -0.24
CA MET A 77 -16.46 -3.20 -1.08
C MET A 77 -17.75 -3.49 -1.84
N ASP A 78 -17.87 -4.68 -2.44
CA ASP A 78 -19.08 -5.10 -3.14
C ASP A 78 -20.29 -5.14 -2.21
N VAL A 79 -20.16 -5.84 -1.06
CA VAL A 79 -21.26 -5.94 -0.08
C VAL A 79 -21.70 -4.56 0.40
N ARG A 80 -20.74 -3.71 0.79
CA ARG A 80 -21.05 -2.34 1.22
C ARG A 80 -21.77 -1.54 0.13
N SER A 81 -21.29 -1.61 -1.10
CA SER A 81 -21.85 -0.82 -2.21
C SER A 81 -23.29 -1.21 -2.57
N ARG A 82 -23.69 -2.43 -2.26
CA ARG A 82 -25.07 -2.93 -2.45
C ARG A 82 -25.97 -2.65 -1.26
N THR A 83 -25.43 -2.53 -0.04
CA THR A 83 -26.20 -2.37 1.20
C THR A 83 -26.26 -0.92 1.68
N ILE A 84 -25.28 -0.11 1.37
CA ILE A 84 -25.21 1.30 1.72
C ILE A 84 -25.11 2.09 0.42
N ALA A 85 -25.98 3.09 0.23
CA ALA A 85 -25.93 3.95 -0.95
C ALA A 85 -24.53 4.58 -1.11
N ASP A 86 -23.90 4.33 -2.26
CA ASP A 86 -22.62 4.96 -2.62
C ASP A 86 -22.93 6.32 -3.26
N PRO A 87 -22.52 7.44 -2.64
CA PRO A 87 -22.77 8.77 -3.19
C PRO A 87 -22.20 8.97 -4.60
N ASP A 88 -21.13 8.24 -4.92
CA ASP A 88 -20.50 8.29 -6.22
C ASP A 88 -21.36 7.65 -7.33
N GLY A 89 -22.17 6.68 -6.98
CA GLY A 89 -23.01 5.97 -7.95
C GLY A 89 -22.25 5.13 -8.98
N ARG A 90 -20.92 5.18 -9.01
CA ARG A 90 -20.09 4.42 -9.97
C ARG A 90 -19.99 2.95 -9.59
N VAL A 91 -20.03 2.64 -8.32
CA VAL A 91 -19.87 1.27 -7.82
C VAL A 91 -21.19 0.53 -7.82
N LYS A 92 -22.15 0.96 -7.01
CA LYS A 92 -23.46 0.31 -6.84
C LYS A 92 -23.32 -1.23 -6.79
N ASP A 93 -23.97 -1.94 -7.69
CA ASP A 93 -23.94 -3.40 -7.84
C ASP A 93 -22.96 -3.90 -8.93
N ARG A 94 -22.11 -3.02 -9.46
CA ARG A 94 -21.25 -3.36 -10.59
C ARG A 94 -20.24 -4.45 -10.25
N ILE A 95 -19.65 -4.42 -9.04
CA ILE A 95 -18.65 -5.42 -8.65
C ILE A 95 -19.27 -6.81 -8.60
N SER A 96 -20.50 -6.96 -8.09
CA SER A 96 -21.18 -8.26 -8.00
C SER A 96 -21.48 -8.91 -9.37
N LYS A 97 -21.40 -8.13 -10.45
CA LYS A 97 -21.67 -8.56 -11.83
C LYS A 97 -20.43 -8.85 -12.64
N LEU A 98 -19.24 -8.59 -12.10
CA LEU A 98 -17.98 -8.84 -12.79
C LEU A 98 -17.77 -10.34 -13.01
N LYS A 99 -17.35 -10.68 -14.24
CA LYS A 99 -16.98 -12.03 -14.63
C LYS A 99 -15.56 -12.38 -14.17
N PRO A 100 -15.14 -13.64 -14.20
CA PRO A 100 -13.79 -14.04 -13.79
C PRO A 100 -12.64 -13.32 -14.51
N ASP A 101 -12.83 -12.93 -15.75
CA ASP A 101 -11.86 -12.15 -16.54
C ASP A 101 -11.98 -10.63 -16.34
N GLU A 102 -13.00 -10.18 -15.60
CA GLU A 102 -13.29 -8.77 -15.33
C GLU A 102 -12.94 -8.34 -13.90
N ILE A 103 -12.77 -9.31 -12.99
CA ILE A 103 -12.43 -9.03 -11.59
C ILE A 103 -11.01 -8.52 -11.42
N GLY A 104 -10.74 -7.88 -10.28
CA GLY A 104 -9.39 -7.57 -9.84
C GLY A 104 -8.91 -8.57 -8.80
N TYR A 105 -7.63 -8.90 -8.81
CA TYR A 105 -6.97 -9.61 -7.73
C TYR A 105 -5.48 -9.30 -7.66
N GLU A 106 -4.90 -9.54 -6.50
CA GLU A 106 -3.47 -9.54 -6.24
C GLU A 106 -3.16 -10.81 -5.42
N ASN A 107 -2.35 -11.69 -5.98
CA ASN A 107 -1.90 -12.92 -5.35
C ASN A 107 -0.41 -12.81 -5.02
N VAL A 108 -0.05 -12.99 -3.76
CA VAL A 108 1.34 -13.08 -3.34
C VAL A 108 1.80 -14.53 -3.52
N ILE A 109 2.81 -14.72 -4.35
CA ILE A 109 3.38 -16.04 -4.68
C ILE A 109 4.47 -16.42 -3.66
N SER A 110 5.29 -15.45 -3.29
CA SER A 110 6.32 -15.64 -2.27
C SER A 110 6.65 -14.32 -1.59
N LEU A 111 7.02 -14.41 -0.32
CA LEU A 111 7.47 -13.27 0.47
C LEU A 111 8.61 -13.70 1.37
N LYS A 112 9.68 -12.90 1.39
CA LYS A 112 10.86 -13.12 2.23
C LYS A 112 11.21 -11.85 2.98
N GLN A 113 11.72 -11.99 4.20
CA GLN A 113 12.33 -10.92 4.99
C GLN A 113 13.81 -11.20 5.13
N ASN A 114 14.68 -10.31 4.64
CA ASN A 114 16.14 -10.49 4.67
C ASN A 114 16.56 -11.89 4.18
N GLY A 115 15.90 -12.39 3.12
CA GLY A 115 16.15 -13.71 2.52
C GLY A 115 15.44 -14.89 3.19
N LYS A 116 14.85 -14.74 4.39
CA LYS A 116 14.08 -15.77 5.08
C LYS A 116 12.63 -15.78 4.59
N SER A 117 12.11 -16.95 4.22
CA SER A 117 10.70 -17.11 3.82
C SER A 117 9.76 -16.79 4.98
N LEU A 118 8.67 -16.12 4.69
CA LEU A 118 7.65 -15.73 5.65
C LEU A 118 6.36 -16.52 5.47
N THR A 119 5.60 -16.66 6.55
CA THR A 119 4.21 -17.09 6.52
C THR A 119 3.30 -15.87 6.56
N TYR A 120 2.20 -15.94 5.85
CA TYR A 120 1.23 -14.86 5.76
C TYR A 120 -0.18 -15.39 5.52
N ASP A 121 -1.17 -14.60 5.89
CA ASP A 121 -2.58 -14.83 5.65
C ASP A 121 -3.19 -13.69 4.87
N VAL A 122 -4.10 -14.01 3.94
CA VAL A 122 -4.85 -13.01 3.17
C VAL A 122 -6.27 -12.94 3.71
N VAL A 123 -6.63 -11.77 4.25
CA VAL A 123 -7.97 -11.48 4.74
C VAL A 123 -8.58 -10.35 3.92
N GLY A 124 -9.33 -10.73 2.89
CA GLY A 124 -9.92 -9.78 1.95
C GLY A 124 -8.85 -8.97 1.20
N THR A 125 -8.73 -7.68 1.51
CA THR A 125 -7.75 -6.78 0.89
C THR A 125 -6.50 -6.55 1.74
N ILE A 126 -6.32 -7.33 2.80
CA ILE A 126 -5.17 -7.21 3.71
C ILE A 126 -4.36 -8.51 3.70
N LEU A 127 -3.05 -8.37 3.52
CA LEU A 127 -2.07 -9.42 3.76
C LEU A 127 -1.48 -9.19 5.15
N GLU A 128 -1.71 -10.12 6.06
CA GLU A 128 -1.09 -10.13 7.40
C GLU A 128 0.16 -11.01 7.38
N VAL A 129 1.30 -10.47 7.80
CA VAL A 129 2.60 -11.13 7.71
C VAL A 129 3.22 -11.25 9.09
N THR A 130 3.52 -12.48 9.50
CA THR A 130 4.33 -12.74 10.70
C THR A 130 5.80 -12.68 10.34
N LEU A 131 6.57 -11.82 11.03
CA LEU A 131 7.97 -11.60 10.74
C LEU A 131 8.84 -12.74 11.26
N ALA A 132 9.86 -13.10 10.48
CA ALA A 132 10.90 -14.05 10.92
C ALA A 132 11.81 -13.42 11.99
N ASP A 133 12.15 -12.15 11.82
CA ASP A 133 12.91 -11.36 12.76
C ASP A 133 12.14 -10.05 13.06
N PRO A 134 11.93 -9.68 14.33
CA PRO A 134 11.29 -8.41 14.68
C PRO A 134 12.08 -7.22 14.13
N ILE A 135 11.35 -6.20 13.63
CA ILE A 135 11.96 -4.95 13.16
C ILE A 135 12.13 -4.03 14.38
N MET A 136 13.37 -3.87 14.82
CA MET A 136 13.71 -3.04 15.97
C MET A 136 13.54 -1.54 15.65
N PRO A 137 13.36 -0.68 16.65
CA PRO A 137 13.41 0.76 16.46
C PRO A 137 14.66 1.20 15.69
N ARG A 138 14.47 2.12 14.74
CA ARG A 138 15.54 2.70 13.90
C ARG A 138 16.32 1.69 13.05
N SER A 139 15.74 0.50 12.83
CA SER A 139 16.34 -0.52 11.95
C SER A 139 15.69 -0.57 10.57
N LYS A 140 16.39 -1.23 9.65
CA LYS A 140 15.92 -1.43 8.26
C LYS A 140 15.84 -2.92 7.98
N HIS A 141 14.75 -3.34 7.31
CA HIS A 141 14.61 -4.69 6.80
C HIS A 141 14.24 -4.65 5.33
N THR A 142 14.64 -5.68 4.58
CA THR A 142 14.23 -5.87 3.20
C THR A 142 13.17 -6.95 3.10
N PHE A 143 12.20 -6.70 2.22
CA PHE A 143 11.16 -7.66 1.87
C PHE A 143 11.24 -7.91 0.36
N ASP A 144 11.44 -9.17 -0.02
CA ASP A 144 11.43 -9.60 -1.40
C ASP A 144 10.11 -10.35 -1.66
N MET A 145 9.30 -9.85 -2.57
CA MET A 145 8.00 -10.39 -2.93
C MET A 145 7.93 -10.73 -4.41
N VAL A 146 7.30 -11.85 -4.71
CA VAL A 146 6.82 -12.18 -6.06
C VAL A 146 5.30 -12.21 -6.01
N PHE A 147 4.66 -11.53 -6.94
CA PHE A 147 3.20 -11.45 -7.00
C PHE A 147 2.69 -11.53 -8.44
N GLU A 148 1.43 -11.89 -8.58
CA GLU A 148 0.66 -11.80 -9.81
C GLU A 148 -0.66 -11.11 -9.55
N ALA A 149 -1.20 -10.46 -10.56
CA ALA A 149 -2.44 -9.70 -10.43
C ALA A 149 -3.22 -9.63 -11.74
N GLN A 150 -4.51 -9.31 -11.63
CA GLN A 150 -5.38 -9.05 -12.77
C GLN A 150 -5.99 -7.65 -12.65
N VAL A 151 -5.93 -6.90 -13.74
CA VAL A 151 -6.54 -5.57 -13.81
C VAL A 151 -8.05 -5.71 -14.01
N PRO A 152 -8.89 -5.20 -13.09
CA PRO A 152 -10.34 -5.28 -13.24
C PRO A 152 -10.85 -4.39 -14.37
N ILE A 153 -12.07 -4.63 -14.85
CA ILE A 153 -12.83 -3.60 -15.54
C ILE A 153 -12.97 -2.40 -14.60
N GLN A 154 -12.79 -1.19 -15.12
CA GLN A 154 -12.80 0.02 -14.29
C GLN A 154 -14.17 0.22 -13.63
N VAL A 155 -14.18 0.17 -12.32
CA VAL A 155 -15.34 0.51 -11.47
C VAL A 155 -15.14 1.88 -10.81
N ARG A 156 -13.92 2.13 -10.36
CA ARG A 156 -13.52 3.42 -9.76
C ARG A 156 -12.27 3.99 -10.43
N ARG A 157 -11.21 4.26 -9.64
CA ARG A 157 -9.96 4.89 -10.13
C ARG A 157 -9.05 3.91 -10.88
N THR A 158 -9.03 2.65 -10.43
CA THR A 158 -8.18 1.60 -11.01
C THR A 158 -9.02 0.69 -11.87
N GLY A 159 -8.47 0.31 -13.00
CA GLY A 159 -9.08 -0.64 -13.91
C GLY A 159 -8.77 -0.37 -15.36
N ARG A 160 -9.32 -1.21 -16.22
CA ARG A 160 -9.18 -1.14 -17.67
C ARG A 160 -10.47 -0.71 -18.34
N ASN A 161 -10.36 -0.29 -19.59
CA ASN A 161 -11.48 0.10 -20.45
C ASN A 161 -12.32 1.22 -19.81
N SER A 162 -11.68 2.34 -19.49
CA SER A 162 -12.37 3.49 -18.92
C SER A 162 -13.35 4.12 -19.91
N THR A 163 -14.36 4.78 -19.40
CA THR A 163 -15.31 5.52 -20.24
C THR A 163 -14.68 6.71 -20.99
N GLU A 164 -13.52 7.16 -20.52
CA GLU A 164 -12.74 8.25 -21.12
C GLU A 164 -11.79 7.75 -22.21
N GLY A 165 -11.81 6.47 -22.56
CA GLY A 165 -10.96 5.88 -23.59
C GLY A 165 -9.52 5.57 -23.13
N ILE A 166 -9.28 5.47 -21.83
CA ILE A 166 -8.01 5.03 -21.29
C ILE A 166 -8.03 3.50 -21.09
N ASP A 167 -7.11 2.80 -21.75
CA ASP A 167 -7.07 1.34 -21.69
C ASP A 167 -6.76 0.83 -20.30
N TYR A 168 -5.81 1.44 -19.58
CA TYR A 168 -5.43 1.10 -18.22
C TYR A 168 -5.25 2.34 -17.36
N SER A 169 -6.00 2.42 -16.28
CA SER A 169 -5.82 3.39 -15.21
C SER A 169 -5.38 2.66 -13.95
N MET A 170 -4.13 2.85 -13.53
CA MET A 170 -3.49 2.03 -12.50
C MET A 170 -3.14 2.88 -11.27
N ALA A 171 -4.04 2.91 -10.29
CA ALA A 171 -3.79 3.52 -8.99
C ALA A 171 -3.81 2.43 -7.91
N GLN A 172 -2.84 2.43 -7.00
CA GLN A 172 -2.75 1.45 -5.90
C GLN A 172 -2.77 -0.01 -6.41
N TRP A 173 -1.95 -0.30 -7.41
CA TRP A 173 -1.99 -1.53 -8.21
C TRP A 173 -1.00 -2.61 -7.76
N TYR A 174 -0.19 -2.35 -6.76
CA TYR A 174 0.84 -3.25 -6.24
C TYR A 174 0.61 -3.54 -4.76
N PRO A 175 1.09 -4.68 -4.23
CA PRO A 175 1.04 -4.95 -2.80
C PRO A 175 1.76 -3.86 -2.01
N LYS A 176 1.02 -3.04 -1.28
CA LYS A 176 1.53 -1.85 -0.62
C LYS A 176 1.61 -2.04 0.88
N MET A 177 2.80 -1.85 1.47
CA MET A 177 2.98 -1.85 2.93
C MET A 177 2.01 -0.86 3.58
N ALA A 178 1.29 -1.29 4.60
CA ALA A 178 0.42 -0.43 5.38
C ALA A 178 1.23 0.59 6.19
N GLU A 179 0.62 1.71 6.51
CA GLU A 179 1.22 2.69 7.41
C GLU A 179 1.20 2.19 8.85
N TYR A 180 2.28 2.51 9.57
CA TYR A 180 2.37 2.35 11.01
C TYR A 180 2.76 3.68 11.63
N ASP A 181 1.88 4.22 12.45
CA ASP A 181 2.08 5.48 13.15
C ASP A 181 1.80 5.35 14.66
N TYR A 182 1.60 6.46 15.36
CA TYR A 182 1.34 6.48 16.80
C TYR A 182 0.02 5.81 17.21
N GLU A 183 -0.89 5.57 16.28
CA GLU A 183 -2.13 4.80 16.49
C GLU A 183 -1.94 3.30 16.20
N GLY A 184 -0.76 2.91 15.67
CA GLY A 184 -0.46 1.55 15.27
C GLY A 184 -0.58 1.31 13.76
N TRP A 185 -0.90 0.07 13.37
CA TRP A 185 -1.04 -0.31 11.98
C TRP A 185 -2.39 0.14 11.39
N HIS A 186 -2.34 0.86 10.26
CA HIS A 186 -3.53 1.22 9.47
C HIS A 186 -3.85 0.15 8.41
N ALA A 187 -4.05 -1.07 8.86
CA ALA A 187 -4.42 -2.22 8.02
C ALA A 187 -5.94 -2.30 7.81
N ASN A 188 -6.55 -1.19 7.41
CA ASN A 188 -8.00 -1.12 7.19
C ASN A 188 -8.36 -1.73 5.83
N PRO A 189 -9.38 -2.60 5.74
CA PRO A 189 -9.84 -3.13 4.47
C PRO A 189 -10.27 -2.04 3.48
N SER A 190 -10.00 -2.26 2.20
CA SER A 190 -10.40 -1.34 1.13
C SER A 190 -11.90 -1.48 0.83
N ILE A 191 -12.70 -0.55 1.32
CA ILE A 191 -14.17 -0.56 1.24
C ILE A 191 -14.77 0.74 0.65
N GLY A 192 -13.97 1.58 0.04
CA GLY A 192 -14.42 2.80 -0.62
C GLY A 192 -14.04 4.10 0.06
N ARG A 193 -13.14 4.06 1.05
CA ARG A 193 -12.55 5.24 1.67
C ARG A 193 -11.24 5.64 1.01
N GLU A 194 -10.72 6.81 1.36
CA GLU A 194 -9.41 7.28 0.90
C GLU A 194 -8.29 6.38 1.40
N PHE A 195 -7.19 6.38 0.65
CA PHE A 195 -6.00 5.63 0.98
C PHE A 195 -5.16 6.41 1.98
N TYR A 196 -4.68 5.72 3.00
CA TYR A 196 -3.65 6.20 3.91
C TYR A 196 -2.44 5.28 3.79
N GLY A 197 -1.26 5.84 3.65
CA GLY A 197 -0.11 5.00 3.43
C GLY A 197 1.21 5.77 3.50
N ILE A 198 2.23 4.98 3.73
CA ILE A 198 3.60 5.39 3.92
C ILE A 198 4.16 6.17 2.72
N TRP A 199 4.88 7.23 2.99
CA TRP A 199 5.70 7.92 2.01
C TRP A 199 6.89 7.06 1.60
N GLY A 200 7.24 7.08 0.31
CA GLY A 200 8.32 6.24 -0.17
C GLY A 200 8.95 6.72 -1.46
N ASP A 201 10.10 6.13 -1.72
CA ASP A 201 10.80 6.25 -2.99
C ASP A 201 10.40 5.05 -3.86
N PHE A 202 10.23 5.28 -5.16
CA PHE A 202 9.81 4.25 -6.09
C PHE A 202 10.75 4.20 -7.29
N ASP A 203 11.30 3.01 -7.54
CA ASP A 203 12.03 2.68 -8.76
C ASP A 203 11.25 1.56 -9.45
N VAL A 204 10.61 1.87 -10.58
CA VAL A 204 9.64 0.99 -11.23
C VAL A 204 9.99 0.79 -12.68
N LYS A 205 10.27 -0.46 -13.04
CA LYS A 205 10.42 -0.91 -14.41
C LYS A 205 9.12 -1.58 -14.87
N LEU A 206 8.51 -1.03 -15.92
CA LEU A 206 7.32 -1.60 -16.55
C LEU A 206 7.67 -2.14 -17.93
N THR A 207 7.23 -3.37 -18.19
CA THR A 207 7.32 -4.00 -19.50
C THR A 207 5.90 -4.33 -19.98
N LEU A 208 5.54 -3.82 -21.14
CA LEU A 208 4.25 -4.08 -21.80
C LEU A 208 4.41 -3.98 -23.31
N ASP A 209 3.33 -4.20 -24.05
CA ASP A 209 3.32 -4.11 -25.51
C ASP A 209 3.70 -2.70 -25.99
N ALA A 210 4.55 -2.62 -27.03
CA ALA A 210 5.08 -1.37 -27.57
C ALA A 210 4.01 -0.46 -28.22
N ALA A 211 2.81 -0.96 -28.47
CA ALA A 211 1.69 -0.16 -28.93
C ALA A 211 1.12 0.80 -27.87
N TYR A 212 1.48 0.60 -26.60
CA TYR A 212 0.99 1.40 -25.50
C TYR A 212 1.94 2.52 -25.12
N ALA A 213 1.40 3.70 -24.89
CA ALA A 213 2.11 4.81 -24.25
C ALA A 213 1.84 4.81 -22.74
N VAL A 214 2.89 4.98 -21.95
CA VAL A 214 2.78 5.03 -20.49
C VAL A 214 2.90 6.46 -20.01
N GLY A 215 1.89 6.95 -19.30
CA GLY A 215 1.94 8.19 -18.52
C GLY A 215 2.02 7.85 -17.03
N GLY A 216 2.89 8.51 -16.30
CA GLY A 216 3.08 8.27 -14.86
C GLY A 216 3.47 9.53 -14.12
N THR A 217 3.40 9.47 -12.78
CA THR A 217 3.97 10.49 -11.89
C THR A 217 5.43 10.14 -11.62
N GLY A 218 6.28 11.15 -11.50
CA GLY A 218 7.71 10.97 -11.28
C GLY A 218 8.56 11.42 -12.49
N TYR A 219 9.84 11.03 -12.51
CA TYR A 219 10.82 11.32 -13.57
C TYR A 219 11.75 10.13 -13.79
#